data_bfdfdcb47d9464bac8245b0edf364bad
#
_entry.id   bfdfdcb47d9464bac8245b0edf364bad
#
_cell.length_a   1.000
_cell.length_b   1.000
_cell.length_c   1.000
_cell.angle_alpha   90.00
_cell.angle_beta   90.00
_cell.angle_gamma   90.00
#
_symmetry.space_group_name_H-M   'P 1'
#
loop_
_entity.id
_entity.type
_entity.pdbx_description
1 polymer ?
#
loop_
_entity_poly.entity_id
_entity_poly.type
_entity_poly.pdbx_seq_one_letter_code
_entity_poly.pdbx_strand_id
1 'polypeptide(L)'
;MYPTLALVNHSCDPNFVIVFWGRTAVAVASRCIFAGEEINDNYGAHYASMASPDRRRYLERSHWFTCACPACAKNYPEYVRCAKDFKKLPGTSFKYKRCDRQKLNRDVEVMKKEIKMCVSKGEHSRMYDTFLKWSELVDSLVIPPHQDFINIRKGIRACIFKQSPNKSRAREEED
;
A
#
# COMPACT_ATOMS: atom_id res chain seq x y z
N MET A 1 -2.35 19.50 15.06
CA MET A 1 -2.77 18.21 15.65
C MET A 1 -4.06 17.77 14.98
N TYR A 2 -4.25 16.48 14.71
CA TYR A 2 -5.43 15.91 14.02
C TYR A 2 -6.08 14.87 14.94
N PRO A 3 -6.97 15.27 15.85
CA PRO A 3 -7.52 14.37 16.89
C PRO A 3 -8.21 13.13 16.32
N THR A 4 -8.97 13.28 15.24
CA THR A 4 -9.66 12.16 14.59
C THR A 4 -8.70 11.11 14.03
N LEU A 5 -7.56 11.53 13.48
CA LEU A 5 -6.56 10.59 12.98
C LEU A 5 -5.84 9.84 14.11
N ALA A 6 -5.73 10.45 15.28
CA ALA A 6 -5.11 9.81 16.45
C ALA A 6 -5.95 8.65 17.02
N LEU A 7 -7.22 8.55 16.63
CA LEU A 7 -8.13 7.47 17.04
C LEU A 7 -8.09 6.26 16.10
N VAL A 8 -7.41 6.37 14.95
CA VAL A 8 -7.37 5.29 13.97
C VAL A 8 -6.36 4.23 14.41
N ASN A 9 -6.80 2.99 14.49
CA ASN A 9 -5.98 1.86 14.92
C ASN A 9 -4.91 1.47 13.90
N HIS A 10 -3.95 0.69 14.37
CA HIS A 10 -2.83 0.22 13.55
C HIS A 10 -3.13 -1.07 12.81
N SER A 11 -2.63 -1.15 11.55
CA SER A 11 -2.37 -2.40 10.86
C SER A 11 -0.98 -2.38 10.20
N CYS A 12 -0.26 -3.50 10.23
CA CYS A 12 0.96 -3.66 9.44
C CYS A 12 0.68 -3.70 7.93
N ASP A 13 -0.59 -3.90 7.55
CA ASP A 13 -1.11 -3.85 6.18
C ASP A 13 -2.31 -2.88 6.14
N PRO A 14 -2.06 -1.56 6.17
CA PRO A 14 -3.11 -0.54 6.27
C PRO A 14 -3.96 -0.50 5.00
N ASN A 15 -5.21 -0.05 5.12
CA ASN A 15 -6.13 0.09 4.00
C ASN A 15 -6.32 1.53 3.52
N PHE A 16 -5.66 2.50 4.16
CA PHE A 16 -5.58 3.87 3.67
C PHE A 16 -4.18 4.47 3.88
N VAL A 17 -3.96 5.62 3.30
CA VAL A 17 -2.75 6.43 3.49
C VAL A 17 -3.15 7.87 3.81
N ILE A 18 -2.35 8.54 4.64
CA ILE A 18 -2.54 9.95 4.94
C ILE A 18 -1.65 10.79 4.03
N VAL A 19 -2.23 11.84 3.45
CA VAL A 19 -1.53 12.85 2.67
C VAL A 19 -1.91 14.22 3.21
N PHE A 20 -0.93 15.11 3.34
CA PHE A 20 -1.19 16.47 3.79
C PHE A 20 -1.38 17.41 2.59
N TRP A 21 -2.49 18.13 2.61
CA TRP A 21 -2.81 19.19 1.65
C TRP A 21 -2.86 20.52 2.40
N GLY A 22 -1.75 21.25 2.38
CA GLY A 22 -1.57 22.41 3.25
C GLY A 22 -1.66 22.01 4.72
N ARG A 23 -2.66 22.54 5.42
CA ARG A 23 -2.94 22.22 6.84
C ARG A 23 -4.02 21.15 7.02
N THR A 24 -4.55 20.59 5.94
CA THR A 24 -5.56 19.56 5.94
C THR A 24 -4.91 18.18 5.79
N ALA A 25 -5.24 17.24 6.66
CA ALA A 25 -4.91 15.85 6.48
C ALA A 25 -6.02 15.16 5.67
N VAL A 26 -5.65 14.49 4.60
CA VAL A 26 -6.55 13.74 3.72
C VAL A 26 -6.25 12.25 3.86
N ALA A 27 -7.24 11.50 4.33
CA ALA A 27 -7.17 10.04 4.35
C ALA A 27 -7.66 9.49 3.02
N VAL A 28 -6.82 8.73 2.33
CA VAL A 28 -7.14 8.17 1.00
C VAL A 28 -7.08 6.67 1.07
N ALA A 29 -8.16 5.99 0.68
CA ALA A 29 -8.19 4.54 0.58
C ALA A 29 -7.07 4.05 -0.37
N SER A 30 -6.29 3.08 0.07
CA SER A 30 -5.20 2.48 -0.70
C SER A 30 -5.60 1.16 -1.35
N ARG A 31 -6.81 0.68 -1.09
CA ARG A 31 -7.49 -0.47 -1.66
C ARG A 31 -8.99 -0.36 -1.41
N CYS A 32 -9.78 -1.27 -1.97
CA CYS A 32 -11.20 -1.39 -1.59
C CYS A 32 -11.32 -1.65 -0.09
N ILE A 33 -12.23 -0.92 0.56
CA ILE A 33 -12.61 -1.09 1.97
C ILE A 33 -14.08 -1.48 1.97
N PHE A 34 -14.39 -2.66 2.49
CA PHE A 34 -15.75 -3.18 2.51
C PHE A 34 -16.55 -2.59 3.66
N ALA A 35 -17.88 -2.58 3.53
CA ALA A 35 -18.76 -2.17 4.60
C ALA A 35 -18.52 -3.03 5.86
N GLY A 36 -18.34 -2.36 7.02
CA GLY A 36 -17.99 -3.02 8.28
C GLY A 36 -16.51 -3.34 8.47
N GLU A 37 -15.66 -3.09 7.47
CA GLU A 37 -14.20 -3.23 7.62
C GLU A 37 -13.63 -2.04 8.40
N GLU A 38 -12.78 -2.32 9.39
CA GLU A 38 -12.09 -1.30 10.16
C GLU A 38 -11.08 -0.54 9.28
N ILE A 39 -11.07 0.79 9.42
CA ILE A 39 -10.08 1.66 8.78
C ILE A 39 -8.82 1.69 9.63
N ASN A 40 -7.68 1.31 9.07
CA ASN A 40 -6.43 1.14 9.80
C ASN A 40 -5.29 1.92 9.17
N ASP A 41 -4.52 2.63 10.00
CA ASP A 41 -3.28 3.32 9.64
C ASP A 41 -2.04 2.46 9.93
N ASN A 42 -0.86 2.93 9.56
CA ASN A 42 0.41 2.29 9.88
C ASN A 42 1.26 3.17 10.81
N TYR A 43 1.55 2.68 12.00
CA TYR A 43 2.35 3.37 13.00
C TYR A 43 3.88 3.18 12.82
N GLY A 44 4.33 2.94 11.58
CA GLY A 44 5.74 2.75 11.23
C GLY A 44 6.15 1.30 10.97
N ALA A 45 5.36 0.31 11.41
CA ALA A 45 5.65 -1.11 11.25
C ALA A 45 4.96 -1.73 10.03
N HIS A 46 5.35 -1.34 8.82
CA HIS A 46 4.74 -1.85 7.58
C HIS A 46 5.36 -3.20 7.16
N TYR A 47 4.52 -4.18 6.76
CA TYR A 47 5.00 -5.52 6.39
C TYR A 47 5.96 -5.51 5.19
N ALA A 48 5.85 -4.54 4.29
CA ALA A 48 6.71 -4.43 3.11
C ALA A 48 8.14 -3.96 3.41
N SER A 49 8.37 -3.39 4.59
CA SER A 49 9.67 -2.80 4.96
C SER A 49 10.30 -3.43 6.21
N MET A 50 9.55 -4.29 6.91
CA MET A 50 10.01 -4.83 8.19
C MET A 50 9.53 -6.27 8.37
N ALA A 51 10.42 -7.17 8.77
CA ALA A 51 10.11 -8.57 9.05
C ALA A 51 9.13 -8.71 10.25
N SER A 52 8.35 -9.80 10.27
CA SER A 52 7.30 -9.99 11.28
C SER A 52 7.81 -9.90 12.74
N PRO A 53 8.95 -10.50 13.12
CA PRO A 53 9.48 -10.38 14.50
C PRO A 53 9.85 -8.93 14.84
N ASP A 54 10.41 -8.19 13.88
CA ASP A 54 10.85 -6.82 14.10
C ASP A 54 9.67 -5.86 14.21
N ARG A 55 8.60 -6.09 13.41
CA ARG A 55 7.34 -5.34 13.52
C ARG A 55 6.73 -5.47 14.92
N ARG A 56 6.65 -6.72 15.43
CA ARG A 56 6.11 -6.99 16.77
C ARG A 56 6.93 -6.28 17.84
N ARG A 57 8.25 -6.44 17.80
CA ARG A 57 9.17 -5.78 18.76
C ARG A 57 9.07 -4.26 18.70
N TYR A 58 8.97 -3.70 17.50
CA TYR A 58 8.80 -2.25 17.31
C TYR A 58 7.50 -1.75 17.95
N LEU A 59 6.37 -2.42 17.68
CA LEU A 59 5.06 -2.01 18.20
C LEU A 59 4.96 -2.20 19.73
N GLU A 60 5.51 -3.27 20.27
CA GLU A 60 5.57 -3.49 21.70
C GLU A 60 6.39 -2.41 22.44
N ARG A 61 7.53 -2.01 21.87
CA ARG A 61 8.40 -1.00 22.48
C ARG A 61 7.89 0.44 22.32
N SER A 62 7.34 0.77 21.16
CA SER A 62 6.99 2.16 20.81
C SER A 62 5.52 2.49 21.05
N HIS A 63 4.65 1.49 21.07
CA HIS A 63 3.20 1.65 21.14
C HIS A 63 2.52 0.75 22.19
N TRP A 64 3.28 -0.09 22.91
CA TRP A 64 2.85 -0.92 24.04
C TRP A 64 1.70 -1.88 23.74
N PHE A 65 1.63 -2.44 22.53
CA PHE A 65 0.65 -3.48 22.18
C PHE A 65 1.24 -4.54 21.25
N THR A 66 0.60 -5.72 21.26
CA THR A 66 0.90 -6.82 20.34
C THR A 66 -0.09 -6.81 19.19
N CYS A 67 0.39 -6.62 17.96
CA CYS A 67 -0.45 -6.53 16.78
C CYS A 67 -0.97 -7.89 16.33
N ALA A 68 -2.30 -8.00 16.13
CA ALA A 68 -2.98 -9.18 15.62
C ALA A 68 -3.58 -9.00 14.20
N CYS A 69 -3.15 -7.96 13.45
CA CYS A 69 -3.65 -7.70 12.10
C CYS A 69 -3.39 -8.89 11.15
N PRO A 70 -4.06 -8.94 9.98
CA PRO A 70 -3.88 -10.04 9.02
C PRO A 70 -2.44 -10.31 8.61
N ALA A 71 -1.61 -9.26 8.50
CA ALA A 71 -0.20 -9.41 8.17
C ALA A 71 0.62 -10.07 9.30
N CYS A 72 0.24 -9.87 10.57
CA CYS A 72 0.85 -10.52 11.72
C CYS A 72 0.32 -11.93 11.92
N ALA A 73 -1.00 -12.13 11.83
CA ALA A 73 -1.65 -13.43 11.98
C ALA A 73 -1.20 -14.44 10.92
N LYS A 74 -1.03 -13.99 9.68
CA LYS A 74 -0.57 -14.81 8.55
C LYS A 74 0.95 -14.76 8.34
N ASN A 75 1.67 -14.09 9.23
CA ASN A 75 3.13 -13.95 9.19
C ASN A 75 3.66 -13.48 7.83
N TYR A 76 3.11 -12.37 7.30
CA TYR A 76 3.56 -11.81 6.01
C TYR A 76 5.07 -11.55 6.04
N PRO A 77 5.81 -12.07 5.06
CA PRO A 77 7.25 -11.85 4.97
C PRO A 77 7.56 -10.40 4.61
N GLU A 78 8.78 -9.96 4.95
CA GLU A 78 9.30 -8.68 4.49
C GLU A 78 9.40 -8.67 2.96
N TYR A 79 9.00 -7.56 2.35
CA TYR A 79 8.94 -7.40 0.91
C TYR A 79 10.28 -7.64 0.19
N VAL A 80 11.40 -7.21 0.76
CA VAL A 80 12.75 -7.41 0.16
C VAL A 80 13.08 -8.90 0.04
N ARG A 81 12.62 -9.72 0.99
CA ARG A 81 12.74 -11.18 0.91
C ARG A 81 11.76 -11.80 -0.09
N CYS A 82 10.54 -11.26 -0.16
CA CYS A 82 9.53 -11.72 -1.12
C CYS A 82 9.98 -11.60 -2.58
N ALA A 83 10.64 -10.51 -2.97
CA ALA A 83 11.08 -10.29 -4.35
C ALA A 83 12.12 -11.30 -4.83
N LYS A 84 12.96 -11.82 -3.93
CA LYS A 84 14.04 -12.79 -4.26
C LYS A 84 13.62 -14.25 -4.12
N ASP A 85 12.68 -14.56 -3.24
CA ASP A 85 12.35 -15.93 -2.83
C ASP A 85 10.89 -16.34 -3.09
N PHE A 86 10.15 -15.63 -3.91
CA PHE A 86 8.74 -15.89 -4.19
C PHE A 86 8.41 -17.35 -4.61
N LYS A 87 9.40 -18.08 -5.09
CA LYS A 87 9.26 -19.50 -5.49
C LYS A 87 9.46 -20.49 -4.34
N LYS A 88 9.89 -20.06 -3.15
CA LYS A 88 10.40 -20.97 -2.10
C LYS A 88 9.71 -20.88 -0.74
N LEU A 89 8.70 -20.02 -0.53
CA LEU A 89 8.05 -19.91 0.77
C LEU A 89 7.04 -21.04 0.98
N PRO A 90 7.28 -21.95 1.97
CA PRO A 90 6.32 -22.99 2.33
C PRO A 90 5.00 -22.32 2.79
N GLY A 91 3.88 -22.73 2.20
CA GLY A 91 2.54 -22.24 2.57
C GLY A 91 2.06 -21.00 1.82
N THR A 92 2.88 -20.34 1.01
CA THR A 92 2.44 -19.29 0.07
C THR A 92 2.04 -19.91 -1.26
N SER A 93 1.09 -20.82 -1.23
CA SER A 93 0.31 -21.13 -2.41
C SER A 93 -0.44 -19.85 -2.76
N PHE A 94 0.02 -19.13 -3.79
CA PHE A 94 -0.74 -18.03 -4.38
C PHE A 94 -2.08 -18.62 -4.87
N LYS A 95 -3.07 -18.57 -4.03
CA LYS A 95 -4.44 -18.87 -4.41
C LYS A 95 -4.95 -17.68 -5.22
N TYR A 96 -4.60 -17.68 -6.51
CA TYR A 96 -5.43 -16.95 -7.47
C TYR A 96 -6.84 -17.51 -7.34
N LYS A 97 -7.81 -16.68 -7.05
CA LYS A 97 -9.20 -17.05 -7.31
C LYS A 97 -9.24 -17.40 -8.80
N ARG A 98 -9.49 -18.65 -9.17
CA ARG A 98 -9.60 -19.15 -10.57
C ARG A 98 -9.51 -18.04 -11.64
N CYS A 99 -8.32 -17.49 -11.87
CA CYS A 99 -8.14 -16.46 -12.87
C CYS A 99 -7.08 -16.91 -13.88
N ASP A 100 -7.28 -16.48 -15.11
CA ASP A 100 -6.27 -16.62 -16.14
C ASP A 100 -5.07 -15.72 -15.80
N ARG A 101 -4.02 -16.33 -15.24
CA ARG A 101 -2.77 -15.65 -14.90
C ARG A 101 -2.16 -14.90 -16.08
N GLN A 102 -2.34 -15.42 -17.29
CA GLN A 102 -1.83 -14.78 -18.50
C GLN A 102 -2.61 -13.50 -18.82
N LYS A 103 -3.93 -13.52 -18.62
CA LYS A 103 -4.79 -12.34 -18.78
C LYS A 103 -4.41 -11.28 -17.74
N LEU A 104 -4.30 -11.67 -16.46
CA LEU A 104 -3.89 -10.74 -15.41
C LEU A 104 -2.55 -10.06 -15.74
N ASN A 105 -1.54 -10.82 -16.12
CA ASN A 105 -0.23 -10.27 -16.47
C ASN A 105 -0.30 -9.31 -17.66
N ARG A 106 -1.11 -9.61 -18.69
CA ARG A 106 -1.32 -8.71 -19.84
C ARG A 106 -1.96 -7.40 -19.40
N ASP A 107 -3.03 -7.47 -18.61
CA ASP A 107 -3.78 -6.31 -18.15
C ASP A 107 -2.88 -5.42 -17.26
N VAL A 108 -2.09 -6.00 -16.36
CA VAL A 108 -1.12 -5.28 -15.53
C VAL A 108 -0.04 -4.60 -16.38
N GLU A 109 0.48 -5.26 -17.42
CA GLU A 109 1.49 -4.65 -18.30
C GLU A 109 0.91 -3.48 -19.12
N VAL A 110 -0.34 -3.56 -19.54
CA VAL A 110 -1.04 -2.43 -20.20
C VAL A 110 -1.13 -1.24 -19.23
N MET A 111 -1.57 -1.46 -17.98
CA MET A 111 -1.67 -0.41 -16.97
C MET A 111 -0.31 0.21 -16.64
N LYS A 112 0.75 -0.58 -16.53
CA LYS A 112 2.12 -0.08 -16.31
C LYS A 112 2.60 0.81 -17.47
N LYS A 113 2.28 0.46 -18.71
CA LYS A 113 2.59 1.30 -19.88
C LYS A 113 1.83 2.63 -19.84
N GLU A 114 0.54 2.59 -19.50
CA GLU A 114 -0.28 3.79 -19.34
C GLU A 114 0.27 4.71 -18.25
N ILE A 115 0.64 4.16 -17.09
CA ILE A 115 1.26 4.92 -16.00
C ILE A 115 2.55 5.61 -16.46
N LYS A 116 3.42 4.91 -17.22
CA LYS A 116 4.64 5.52 -17.77
C LYS A 116 4.33 6.68 -18.69
N MET A 117 3.31 6.56 -19.55
CA MET A 117 2.87 7.67 -20.42
C MET A 117 2.32 8.84 -19.61
N CYS A 118 1.53 8.58 -18.58
CA CYS A 118 1.01 9.63 -17.69
C CYS A 118 2.15 10.38 -16.97
N VAL A 119 3.18 9.65 -16.52
CA VAL A 119 4.37 10.25 -15.88
C VAL A 119 5.08 11.21 -16.85
N SER A 120 5.32 10.78 -18.10
CA SER A 120 6.01 11.62 -19.11
C SER A 120 5.22 12.87 -19.49
N LYS A 121 3.89 12.83 -19.42
CA LYS A 121 2.99 13.94 -19.75
C LYS A 121 2.57 14.78 -18.54
N GLY A 122 2.91 14.38 -17.33
CA GLY A 122 2.46 15.05 -16.10
C GLY A 122 0.97 14.86 -15.78
N GLU A 123 0.31 13.87 -16.39
CA GLU A 123 -1.14 13.59 -16.26
C GLU A 123 -1.43 12.85 -14.94
N HIS A 124 -1.25 13.52 -13.78
CA HIS A 124 -1.33 12.88 -12.46
C HIS A 124 -2.74 12.36 -12.11
N SER A 125 -3.80 13.04 -12.57
CA SER A 125 -5.18 12.58 -12.35
C SER A 125 -5.45 11.26 -13.07
N ARG A 126 -5.11 11.19 -14.35
CA ARG A 126 -5.25 9.96 -15.15
C ARG A 126 -4.38 8.81 -14.62
N MET A 127 -3.18 9.13 -14.15
CA MET A 127 -2.31 8.16 -13.48
C MET A 127 -2.95 7.59 -12.21
N TYR A 128 -3.62 8.43 -11.41
CA TYR A 128 -4.36 8.03 -10.22
C TYR A 128 -5.51 7.07 -10.58
N ASP A 129 -6.33 7.41 -11.57
CA ASP A 129 -7.43 6.56 -12.04
C ASP A 129 -6.93 5.19 -12.54
N THR A 130 -5.76 5.16 -13.21
CA THR A 130 -5.14 3.92 -13.66
C THR A 130 -4.68 3.05 -12.48
N PHE A 131 -4.15 3.65 -11.40
CA PHE A 131 -3.81 2.92 -10.19
C PHE A 131 -5.05 2.37 -9.47
N LEU A 132 -6.18 3.09 -9.46
CA LEU A 132 -7.44 2.58 -8.90
C LEU A 132 -7.94 1.36 -9.67
N LYS A 133 -7.96 1.41 -11.01
CA LYS A 133 -8.33 0.26 -11.86
C LYS A 133 -7.41 -0.94 -11.62
N TRP A 134 -6.11 -0.69 -11.45
CA TRP A 134 -5.16 -1.75 -11.12
C TRP A 134 -5.43 -2.33 -9.73
N SER A 135 -5.79 -1.51 -8.74
CA SER A 135 -6.18 -1.97 -7.40
C SER A 135 -7.41 -2.88 -7.45
N GLU A 136 -8.47 -2.46 -8.15
CA GLU A 136 -9.69 -3.25 -8.32
C GLU A 136 -9.41 -4.61 -8.97
N LEU A 137 -8.58 -4.64 -10.01
CA LEU A 137 -8.19 -5.87 -10.68
C LEU A 137 -7.43 -6.81 -9.73
N VAL A 138 -6.44 -6.28 -9.01
CA VAL A 138 -5.61 -7.09 -8.09
C VAL A 138 -6.42 -7.56 -6.89
N ASP A 139 -7.26 -6.71 -6.29
CA ASP A 139 -8.14 -7.06 -5.16
C ASP A 139 -9.13 -8.17 -5.53
N SER A 140 -9.59 -8.18 -6.79
CA SER A 140 -10.52 -9.21 -7.28
C SER A 140 -9.88 -10.57 -7.53
N LEU A 141 -8.58 -10.62 -7.85
CA LEU A 141 -7.91 -11.80 -8.39
C LEU A 141 -6.78 -12.35 -7.52
N VAL A 142 -6.18 -11.52 -6.66
CA VAL A 142 -4.97 -11.85 -5.93
C VAL A 142 -5.18 -11.73 -4.41
N ILE A 143 -4.55 -12.62 -3.66
CA ILE A 143 -4.58 -12.59 -2.19
C ILE A 143 -3.28 -11.99 -1.68
N PRO A 144 -3.32 -11.00 -0.74
CA PRO A 144 -2.11 -10.48 -0.11
C PRO A 144 -1.30 -11.58 0.61
N PRO A 145 0.04 -11.45 0.73
CA PRO A 145 0.86 -10.35 0.23
C PRO A 145 1.22 -10.51 -1.25
N HIS A 146 1.14 -9.44 -2.04
CA HIS A 146 1.57 -9.43 -3.43
C HIS A 146 2.26 -8.11 -3.78
N GLN A 147 3.24 -8.15 -4.70
CA GLN A 147 4.01 -7.00 -5.15
C GLN A 147 3.14 -5.84 -5.61
N ASP A 148 2.09 -6.17 -6.37
CA ASP A 148 1.24 -5.16 -6.99
C ASP A 148 0.50 -4.32 -5.96
N PHE A 149 0.08 -4.89 -4.82
CA PHE A 149 -0.52 -4.10 -3.73
C PHE A 149 0.41 -2.98 -3.25
N ILE A 150 1.72 -3.28 -3.15
CA ILE A 150 2.71 -2.30 -2.70
C ILE A 150 2.94 -1.24 -3.77
N ASN A 151 3.07 -1.66 -5.04
CA ASN A 151 3.30 -0.76 -6.17
C ASN A 151 2.13 0.21 -6.35
N ILE A 152 0.90 -0.29 -6.27
CA ILE A 152 -0.33 0.49 -6.35
C ILE A 152 -0.38 1.54 -5.23
N ARG A 153 -0.18 1.13 -3.98
CA ARG A 153 -0.22 2.04 -2.81
C ARG A 153 0.83 3.14 -2.91
N LYS A 154 2.07 2.79 -3.30
CA LYS A 154 3.13 3.78 -3.55
C LYS A 154 2.75 4.74 -4.68
N GLY A 155 2.16 4.21 -5.75
CA GLY A 155 1.72 5.00 -6.89
C GLY A 155 0.60 5.97 -6.54
N ILE A 156 -0.45 5.51 -5.86
CA ILE A 156 -1.55 6.34 -5.37
C ILE A 156 -1.01 7.48 -4.49
N ARG A 157 -0.18 7.15 -3.52
CA ARG A 157 0.43 8.16 -2.63
C ARG A 157 1.25 9.19 -3.43
N ALA A 158 2.04 8.74 -4.39
CA ALA A 158 2.84 9.64 -5.24
C ALA A 158 1.97 10.57 -6.11
N CYS A 159 0.85 10.07 -6.66
CA CYS A 159 -0.09 10.90 -7.43
C CYS A 159 -0.66 12.03 -6.56
N ILE A 160 -1.12 11.71 -5.37
CA ILE A 160 -1.73 12.67 -4.45
C ILE A 160 -0.69 13.68 -3.97
N PHE A 161 0.51 13.22 -3.60
CA PHE A 161 1.60 14.11 -3.18
C PHE A 161 1.97 15.12 -4.29
N LYS A 162 2.05 14.68 -5.55
CA LYS A 162 2.36 15.56 -6.68
C LYS A 162 1.29 16.59 -7.00
N GLN A 163 0.05 16.36 -6.60
CA GLN A 163 -1.06 17.31 -6.71
C GLN A 163 -1.18 18.23 -5.49
N SER A 164 -0.47 17.92 -4.39
CA SER A 164 -0.50 18.72 -3.17
C SER A 164 0.25 20.06 -3.35
N PRO A 165 -0.26 21.17 -2.78
CA PRO A 165 0.42 22.46 -2.79
C PRO A 165 1.71 22.50 -1.95
N ASN A 166 1.99 21.46 -1.16
CA ASN A 166 3.19 21.40 -0.29
C ASN A 166 4.50 21.03 -1.02
N LYS A 167 4.53 21.04 -2.36
CA LYS A 167 5.73 20.70 -3.15
C LYS A 167 6.96 21.57 -2.84
N SER A 168 6.78 22.81 -2.39
CA SER A 168 7.87 23.75 -2.13
C SER A 168 8.66 23.47 -0.87
N ARG A 169 8.03 22.87 0.15
CA ARG A 169 8.72 22.60 1.44
C ARG A 169 9.60 21.34 1.45
N ALA A 170 9.28 20.34 0.63
CA ALA A 170 10.08 19.10 0.60
C ALA A 170 11.41 19.25 -0.15
N ARG A 171 11.62 20.34 -0.90
CA ARG A 171 12.90 20.64 -1.59
C ARG A 171 13.89 21.42 -0.74
N GLU A 172 13.42 22.06 0.34
CA GLU A 172 14.26 22.85 1.24
C GLU A 172 14.87 21.98 2.37
N GLU A 173 14.44 20.72 2.51
CA GLU A 173 14.97 19.76 3.50
C GLU A 173 15.97 18.76 2.91
N GLU A 174 16.25 18.80 1.58
CA GLU A 174 17.22 17.94 0.87
C GLU A 174 18.48 18.71 0.40
N ASP A 175 18.58 20.03 0.65
CA ASP A 175 19.77 20.88 0.46
C ASP A 175 20.42 21.20 1.82
#